data_7033bd1c15d044c71220a15028269879
#
_entry.id   7033bd1c15d044c71220a15028269879
#
_cell.length_a   1.000
_cell.length_b   1.000
_cell.length_c   1.000
_cell.angle_alpha   90.00
_cell.angle_beta   90.00
_cell.angle_gamma   90.00
#
_symmetry.space_group_name_H-M   'P 1'
#
loop_
_entity.id
_entity.type
_entity.pdbx_description
1 polymer ?
#
loop_
_entity_poly.entity_id
_entity_poly.type
_entity_poly.pdbx_seq_one_letter_code
_entity_poly.pdbx_strand_id
1 'polypeptide(L)'
;MKTKIITRRDFLRVAAVSPVAGAIASYQNKSSSKDIAKQPVSQAGTGKIRVVLIRDENALAGFKKPNEEVVDRMLDEAMASLFDVSDPVQAWKDIVGPTDIVGVKSNVWRYLPTTREIEGIIKKRILDAGVSEESVGVDDRGVRRDPLFQKATAIINVRPGRTHDWSGIGGCIKNPIMFSPSPPDYHPDSCADLATLWDHHNLRDRVKLNILLMLSPQFHSTGPHSY
;
A
#
# COMPACT_ATOMS: atom_id res chain seq x y z
N MET A 1 17.56 -16.18 1.53
CA MET A 1 16.65 -15.04 1.73
C MET A 1 17.16 -14.16 2.86
N LYS A 2 17.13 -12.83 2.74
CA LYS A 2 17.61 -11.93 3.81
C LYS A 2 16.42 -11.09 4.29
N THR A 3 15.94 -11.40 5.51
CA THR A 3 14.93 -10.58 6.18
C THR A 3 15.60 -9.43 6.90
N LYS A 4 15.10 -8.21 6.66
CA LYS A 4 15.59 -7.03 7.38
C LYS A 4 14.40 -6.25 7.94
N ILE A 5 14.34 -6.15 9.26
CA ILE A 5 13.42 -5.24 9.94
C ILE A 5 14.05 -3.84 9.93
N ILE A 6 13.38 -2.89 9.30
CA ILE A 6 13.87 -1.51 9.15
C ILE A 6 13.17 -0.62 10.16
N THR A 7 13.92 0.16 10.93
CA THR A 7 13.35 1.18 11.80
C THR A 7 13.01 2.45 11.01
N ARG A 8 12.10 3.28 11.54
CA ARG A 8 11.76 4.60 10.96
C ARG A 8 13.01 5.46 10.73
N ARG A 9 13.99 5.36 11.62
CA ARG A 9 15.27 6.11 11.53
C ARG A 9 16.12 5.62 10.36
N ASP A 10 16.16 4.31 10.10
CA ASP A 10 16.91 3.74 8.98
C ASP A 10 16.28 4.11 7.64
N PHE A 11 14.95 4.11 7.57
CA PHE A 11 14.21 4.58 6.40
C PHE A 11 14.51 6.06 6.08
N LEU A 12 14.49 6.93 7.09
CA LEU A 12 14.79 8.36 6.92
C LEU A 12 16.25 8.62 6.55
N ARG A 13 17.21 7.82 7.04
CA ARG A 13 18.62 7.92 6.66
C ARG A 13 18.85 7.56 5.19
N VAL A 14 18.17 6.54 4.68
CA VAL A 14 18.25 6.15 3.26
C VAL A 14 17.62 7.22 2.37
N ALA A 15 16.51 7.84 2.80
CA ALA A 15 15.88 8.93 2.07
C ALA A 15 16.73 10.23 2.05
N ALA A 16 17.50 10.50 3.10
CA ALA A 16 18.34 11.71 3.22
C ALA A 16 19.64 11.67 2.36
N VAL A 17 20.06 10.51 1.90
CA VAL A 17 21.26 10.33 1.06
C VAL A 17 20.95 10.42 -0.44
N SER A 18 19.69 10.57 -0.82
CA SER A 18 19.30 10.77 -2.21
C SER A 18 19.55 12.23 -2.65
N PRO A 19 20.17 12.51 -3.81
CA PRO A 19 20.49 13.87 -4.28
C PRO A 19 19.24 14.75 -4.55
N VAL A 20 18.05 14.23 -4.37
CA VAL A 20 16.78 14.97 -4.48
C VAL A 20 16.49 15.84 -3.25
N ALA A 21 17.17 15.61 -2.12
CA ALA A 21 16.94 16.39 -0.90
C ALA A 21 17.43 17.86 -0.99
N GLY A 22 18.27 18.21 -1.96
CA GLY A 22 18.80 19.57 -2.13
C GLY A 22 17.86 20.58 -2.79
N ALA A 23 16.79 20.12 -3.44
CA ALA A 23 15.92 20.98 -4.24
C ALA A 23 14.66 21.49 -3.49
N ILE A 24 14.38 21.00 -2.28
CA ILE A 24 13.15 21.30 -1.55
C ILE A 24 13.28 22.56 -0.65
N ALA A 25 14.49 23.07 -0.45
CA ALA A 25 14.73 24.16 0.51
C ALA A 25 14.38 25.58 0.00
N SER A 26 13.94 25.77 -1.25
CA SER A 26 13.80 27.13 -1.83
C SER A 26 12.40 27.53 -2.33
N TYR A 27 11.36 26.77 -2.01
CA TYR A 27 9.99 27.14 -2.42
C TYR A 27 9.11 27.51 -1.20
N GLN A 28 9.38 28.68 -0.62
CA GLN A 28 8.40 29.35 0.25
C GLN A 28 7.55 30.27 -0.63
N ASN A 29 6.37 29.83 -1.00
CA ASN A 29 5.39 30.70 -1.64
C ASN A 29 4.23 30.97 -0.67
N LYS A 30 3.95 32.25 -0.48
CA LYS A 30 2.86 32.78 0.32
C LYS A 30 1.53 32.42 -0.34
N SER A 31 0.76 31.52 0.26
CA SER A 31 -0.66 31.39 -0.06
C SER A 31 -1.50 31.61 1.20
N SER A 32 -2.49 32.45 1.03
CA SER A 32 -3.46 32.92 2.00
C SER A 32 -4.19 31.74 2.66
N SER A 33 -4.00 31.57 3.95
CA SER A 33 -4.72 30.60 4.78
C SER A 33 -6.18 31.04 4.96
N LYS A 34 -7.11 30.28 4.40
CA LYS A 34 -8.47 30.23 4.94
C LYS A 34 -8.44 29.32 6.17
N ASP A 35 -8.90 29.86 7.29
CA ASP A 35 -9.02 29.16 8.56
C ASP A 35 -9.94 27.93 8.43
N ILE A 36 -9.34 26.78 8.19
CA ILE A 36 -9.98 25.48 8.42
C ILE A 36 -9.70 25.14 9.87
N ALA A 37 -10.74 25.11 10.69
CA ALA A 37 -10.65 24.71 12.08
C ALA A 37 -9.91 23.36 12.17
N LYS A 38 -8.71 23.40 12.80
CA LYS A 38 -7.92 22.21 13.06
C LYS A 38 -8.67 21.33 14.06
N GLN A 39 -9.31 20.29 13.59
CA GLN A 39 -9.70 19.20 14.46
C GLN A 39 -8.44 18.55 15.04
N PRO A 40 -8.41 18.20 16.33
CA PRO A 40 -7.23 17.57 16.92
C PRO A 40 -6.98 16.25 16.20
N VAL A 41 -5.80 16.14 15.58
CA VAL A 41 -5.31 14.86 15.06
C VAL A 41 -5.29 13.91 16.23
N SER A 42 -6.09 12.85 16.19
CA SER A 42 -6.03 11.76 17.14
C SER A 42 -4.56 11.38 17.30
N GLN A 43 -4.05 11.45 18.53
CA GLN A 43 -2.66 11.12 18.82
C GLN A 43 -2.43 9.69 18.36
N ALA A 44 -1.65 9.54 17.29
CA ALA A 44 -1.14 8.24 16.88
C ALA A 44 -0.44 7.63 18.10
N GLY A 45 -0.86 6.43 18.50
CA GLY A 45 -0.31 5.76 19.65
C GLY A 45 1.22 5.79 19.61
N THR A 46 1.85 5.97 20.75
CA THR A 46 3.31 6.05 20.93
C THR A 46 4.04 4.73 20.61
N GLY A 47 3.33 3.73 20.06
CA GLY A 47 3.86 2.45 19.65
C GLY A 47 4.73 2.53 18.39
N LYS A 48 5.83 1.77 18.38
CA LYS A 48 6.66 1.59 17.18
C LYS A 48 5.85 0.85 16.11
N ILE A 49 5.72 1.44 14.92
CA ILE A 49 5.13 0.76 13.77
C ILE A 49 6.19 -0.19 13.19
N ARG A 50 5.84 -1.48 13.07
CA ARG A 50 6.70 -2.47 12.44
C ARG A 50 6.54 -2.40 10.92
N VAL A 51 7.68 -2.37 10.22
CA VAL A 51 7.74 -2.50 8.76
C VAL A 51 8.70 -3.64 8.45
N VAL A 52 8.26 -4.59 7.65
CA VAL A 52 9.06 -5.75 7.21
C VAL A 52 9.46 -5.56 5.76
N LEU A 53 10.73 -5.79 5.44
CA LEU A 53 11.25 -5.79 4.08
C LEU A 53 11.84 -7.18 3.78
N ILE A 54 11.24 -7.87 2.81
CA ILE A 54 11.74 -9.13 2.28
C ILE A 54 12.37 -8.89 0.92
N ARG A 55 13.50 -9.54 0.66
CA ARG A 55 14.20 -9.51 -0.63
C ARG A 55 14.64 -10.91 -1.03
N ASP A 56 14.33 -11.29 -2.25
CA ASP A 56 14.83 -12.50 -2.88
C ASP A 56 15.22 -12.17 -4.34
N GLU A 57 16.40 -12.58 -4.75
CA GLU A 57 16.94 -12.33 -6.10
C GLU A 57 16.15 -13.08 -7.18
N ASN A 58 15.45 -14.16 -6.81
CA ASN A 58 14.64 -14.98 -7.69
C ASN A 58 13.16 -14.58 -7.70
N ALA A 59 12.81 -13.43 -7.12
CA ALA A 59 11.42 -12.95 -7.05
C ALA A 59 10.77 -12.68 -8.41
N LEU A 60 11.59 -12.56 -9.48
CA LEU A 60 11.14 -12.42 -10.85
C LEU A 60 11.56 -13.64 -11.68
N ALA A 61 10.62 -14.23 -12.40
CA ALA A 61 10.86 -15.28 -13.39
C ALA A 61 11.24 -14.72 -14.77
N GLY A 62 11.23 -13.40 -14.94
CA GLY A 62 11.52 -12.68 -16.16
C GLY A 62 11.12 -11.22 -16.06
N PHE A 63 11.15 -10.49 -17.17
CA PHE A 63 10.81 -9.06 -17.17
C PHE A 63 9.40 -8.82 -16.63
N LYS A 64 9.29 -8.17 -15.46
CA LYS A 64 8.04 -7.85 -14.75
C LYS A 64 7.15 -9.06 -14.39
N LYS A 65 7.60 -10.29 -14.63
CA LYS A 65 6.83 -11.49 -14.31
C LYS A 65 7.24 -12.00 -12.93
N PRO A 66 6.36 -11.98 -11.92
CA PRO A 66 6.65 -12.58 -10.63
C PRO A 66 6.93 -14.07 -10.75
N ASN A 67 7.88 -14.55 -9.94
CA ASN A 67 8.02 -15.98 -9.66
C ASN A 67 7.06 -16.31 -8.52
N GLU A 68 5.92 -16.92 -8.85
CA GLU A 68 4.82 -17.15 -7.92
C GLU A 68 5.26 -17.90 -6.67
N GLU A 69 6.04 -18.97 -6.83
CA GLU A 69 6.53 -19.78 -5.69
C GLU A 69 7.41 -18.95 -4.75
N VAL A 70 8.31 -18.15 -5.31
CA VAL A 70 9.21 -17.31 -4.53
C VAL A 70 8.43 -16.20 -3.83
N VAL A 71 7.51 -15.54 -4.54
CA VAL A 71 6.71 -14.44 -3.98
C VAL A 71 5.75 -14.95 -2.91
N ASP A 72 5.17 -16.15 -3.07
CA ASP A 72 4.33 -16.79 -2.05
C ASP A 72 5.12 -16.99 -0.75
N ARG A 73 6.33 -17.55 -0.83
CA ARG A 73 7.23 -17.69 0.34
C ARG A 73 7.64 -16.34 0.94
N MET A 74 7.93 -15.35 0.09
CA MET A 74 8.27 -13.99 0.57
C MET A 74 7.13 -13.37 1.36
N LEU A 75 5.88 -13.56 0.91
CA LEU A 75 4.70 -13.06 1.61
C LEU A 75 4.52 -13.76 2.95
N ASP A 76 4.68 -15.08 2.98
CA ASP A 76 4.61 -15.88 4.22
C ASP A 76 5.65 -15.43 5.24
N GLU A 77 6.91 -15.25 4.81
CA GLU A 77 7.97 -14.76 5.68
C GLU A 77 7.69 -13.34 6.17
N ALA A 78 7.16 -12.48 5.29
CA ALA A 78 6.78 -11.13 5.67
C ALA A 78 5.72 -11.13 6.76
N MET A 79 4.67 -11.93 6.60
CA MET A 79 3.57 -12.04 7.55
C MET A 79 4.04 -12.64 8.88
N ALA A 80 4.77 -13.76 8.85
CA ALA A 80 5.34 -14.37 10.05
C ALA A 80 6.23 -13.37 10.83
N SER A 81 7.08 -12.63 10.12
CA SER A 81 7.96 -11.61 10.73
C SER A 81 7.19 -10.39 11.24
N LEU A 82 6.10 -9.98 10.56
CA LEU A 82 5.32 -8.80 10.94
C LEU A 82 4.58 -9.03 12.25
N PHE A 83 4.04 -10.24 12.44
CA PHE A 83 3.25 -10.63 13.60
C PHE A 83 4.04 -11.40 14.67
N ASP A 84 5.29 -11.73 14.40
CA ASP A 84 6.17 -12.47 15.32
C ASP A 84 5.62 -13.87 15.64
N VAL A 85 5.16 -14.56 14.61
CA VAL A 85 4.60 -15.92 14.66
C VAL A 85 5.39 -16.88 13.76
N SER A 86 5.34 -18.17 14.04
CA SER A 86 5.99 -19.18 13.20
C SER A 86 5.13 -19.66 12.04
N ASP A 87 3.80 -19.60 12.19
CA ASP A 87 2.84 -19.98 11.15
C ASP A 87 2.29 -18.74 10.44
N PRO A 88 2.59 -18.53 9.16
CA PRO A 88 2.09 -17.38 8.42
C PRO A 88 0.56 -17.37 8.29
N VAL A 89 -0.11 -18.52 8.30
CA VAL A 89 -1.58 -18.59 8.27
C VAL A 89 -2.16 -18.00 9.55
N GLN A 90 -1.50 -18.19 10.70
CA GLN A 90 -1.92 -17.55 11.94
C GLN A 90 -1.85 -16.01 11.82
N ALA A 91 -0.79 -15.47 11.22
CA ALA A 91 -0.68 -14.03 10.99
C ALA A 91 -1.84 -13.47 10.15
N TRP A 92 -2.30 -14.23 9.15
CA TRP A 92 -3.48 -13.86 8.37
C TRP A 92 -4.76 -13.91 9.21
N LYS A 93 -4.93 -14.94 10.06
CA LYS A 93 -6.06 -15.07 10.99
C LYS A 93 -6.12 -13.94 12.02
N ASP A 94 -5.00 -13.31 12.33
CA ASP A 94 -4.96 -12.16 13.24
C ASP A 94 -5.51 -10.87 12.60
N ILE A 95 -5.64 -10.81 11.27
CA ILE A 95 -6.12 -9.62 10.55
C ILE A 95 -7.44 -9.82 9.81
N VAL A 96 -7.79 -11.07 9.45
CA VAL A 96 -9.06 -11.43 8.79
C VAL A 96 -9.56 -12.77 9.29
N GLY A 97 -10.87 -12.99 9.30
CA GLY A 97 -11.49 -14.22 9.77
C GLY A 97 -12.79 -14.59 9.04
N PRO A 98 -13.44 -15.70 9.42
CA PRO A 98 -14.60 -16.26 8.71
C PRO A 98 -15.79 -15.33 8.57
N THR A 99 -15.92 -14.32 9.44
CA THR A 99 -17.03 -13.37 9.43
C THR A 99 -16.72 -12.10 8.65
N ASP A 100 -15.48 -11.96 8.14
CA ASP A 100 -15.07 -10.76 7.42
C ASP A 100 -15.53 -10.78 5.96
N ILE A 101 -15.78 -9.58 5.46
CA ILE A 101 -15.88 -9.28 4.02
C ILE A 101 -14.58 -8.57 3.66
N VAL A 102 -13.76 -9.18 2.81
CA VAL A 102 -12.40 -8.72 2.55
C VAL A 102 -12.26 -8.15 1.14
N GLY A 103 -11.90 -6.88 1.06
CA GLY A 103 -11.53 -6.24 -0.19
C GLY A 103 -10.01 -6.19 -0.39
N VAL A 104 -9.50 -6.79 -1.46
CA VAL A 104 -8.12 -6.58 -1.90
C VAL A 104 -8.09 -5.37 -2.83
N LYS A 105 -7.66 -4.22 -2.29
CA LYS A 105 -7.49 -3.00 -3.06
C LYS A 105 -6.21 -3.10 -3.88
N SER A 106 -6.35 -3.48 -5.14
CA SER A 106 -5.28 -3.68 -6.11
C SER A 106 -4.89 -2.38 -6.84
N ASN A 107 -4.10 -2.47 -7.89
CA ASN A 107 -3.75 -1.37 -8.77
C ASN A 107 -3.62 -1.84 -10.23
N VAL A 108 -4.49 -1.36 -11.11
CA VAL A 108 -4.55 -1.75 -12.53
C VAL A 108 -3.90 -0.73 -13.47
N TRP A 109 -2.95 0.07 -12.96
CA TRP A 109 -2.27 1.02 -13.83
C TRP A 109 -1.42 0.29 -14.89
N ARG A 110 -1.74 0.55 -16.17
CA ARG A 110 -1.33 -0.30 -17.32
C ARG A 110 0.18 -0.57 -17.45
N TYR A 111 1.04 0.32 -16.96
CA TYR A 111 2.50 0.18 -17.13
C TYR A 111 3.14 -0.65 -16.03
N LEU A 112 2.54 -0.67 -14.83
CA LEU A 112 3.00 -1.47 -13.71
C LEU A 112 1.81 -1.80 -12.79
N PRO A 113 0.94 -2.74 -13.20
CA PRO A 113 -0.18 -3.20 -12.36
C PRO A 113 0.32 -4.11 -11.24
N THR A 114 -0.50 -4.29 -10.22
CA THR A 114 -0.45 -5.51 -9.41
C THR A 114 -0.82 -6.67 -10.32
N THR A 115 0.01 -7.68 -10.42
CA THR A 115 -0.23 -8.79 -11.34
C THR A 115 -1.25 -9.77 -10.77
N ARG A 116 -1.88 -10.57 -11.65
CA ARG A 116 -2.87 -11.58 -11.24
C ARG A 116 -2.28 -12.65 -10.33
N GLU A 117 -1.01 -12.98 -10.53
CA GLU A 117 -0.29 -13.93 -9.69
C GLU A 117 -0.24 -13.44 -8.24
N ILE A 118 0.11 -12.18 -8.03
CA ILE A 118 0.17 -11.56 -6.69
C ILE A 118 -1.22 -11.45 -6.07
N GLU A 119 -2.21 -11.03 -6.86
CA GLU A 119 -3.61 -10.99 -6.40
C GLU A 119 -4.09 -12.37 -5.99
N GLY A 120 -3.76 -13.41 -6.76
CA GLY A 120 -4.09 -14.81 -6.48
C GLY A 120 -3.44 -15.32 -5.19
N ILE A 121 -2.14 -15.03 -4.97
CA ILE A 121 -1.43 -15.39 -3.74
C ILE A 121 -2.11 -14.75 -2.52
N ILE A 122 -2.42 -13.46 -2.59
CA ILE A 122 -3.08 -12.75 -1.49
C ILE A 122 -4.48 -13.34 -1.23
N LYS A 123 -5.28 -13.54 -2.30
CA LYS A 123 -6.60 -14.15 -2.18
C LYS A 123 -6.53 -15.53 -1.53
N LYS A 124 -5.60 -16.38 -1.97
CA LYS A 124 -5.39 -17.71 -1.38
C LYS A 124 -5.15 -17.63 0.13
N ARG A 125 -4.28 -16.73 0.59
CA ARG A 125 -3.99 -16.58 2.02
C ARG A 125 -5.18 -16.08 2.84
N ILE A 126 -6.02 -15.23 2.26
CA ILE A 126 -7.28 -14.80 2.88
C ILE A 126 -8.23 -16.00 3.03
N LEU A 127 -8.33 -16.87 2.01
CA LEU A 127 -9.14 -18.09 2.08
C LEU A 127 -8.56 -19.09 3.10
N ASP A 128 -7.23 -19.27 3.15
CA ASP A 128 -6.54 -20.10 4.14
C ASP A 128 -6.79 -19.63 5.59
N ALA A 129 -7.08 -18.33 5.78
CA ALA A 129 -7.49 -17.77 7.06
C ALA A 129 -8.96 -18.06 7.44
N GLY A 130 -9.73 -18.67 6.53
CA GLY A 130 -11.11 -19.11 6.76
C GLY A 130 -12.19 -18.17 6.23
N VAL A 131 -11.82 -17.10 5.50
CA VAL A 131 -12.80 -16.22 4.83
C VAL A 131 -13.42 -16.99 3.67
N SER A 132 -14.75 -16.91 3.49
CA SER A 132 -15.41 -17.57 2.37
C SER A 132 -15.11 -16.88 1.03
N GLU A 133 -15.09 -17.64 -0.06
CA GLU A 133 -14.69 -17.12 -1.38
C GLU A 133 -15.60 -15.99 -1.88
N GLU A 134 -16.90 -16.09 -1.64
CA GLU A 134 -17.89 -15.07 -1.99
C GLU A 134 -17.73 -13.78 -1.18
N SER A 135 -16.99 -13.82 -0.08
CA SER A 135 -16.68 -12.67 0.77
C SER A 135 -15.35 -12.00 0.43
N VAL A 136 -14.65 -12.46 -0.62
CA VAL A 136 -13.37 -11.88 -1.05
C VAL A 136 -13.49 -11.25 -2.43
N GLY A 137 -13.25 -9.95 -2.52
CA GLY A 137 -13.20 -9.20 -3.79
C GLY A 137 -11.82 -8.60 -4.06
N VAL A 138 -11.44 -8.56 -5.35
CA VAL A 138 -10.20 -7.91 -5.81
C VAL A 138 -10.57 -6.87 -6.85
N ASP A 139 -10.29 -5.58 -6.59
CA ASP A 139 -10.58 -4.51 -7.54
C ASP A 139 -9.67 -3.30 -7.29
N ASP A 140 -9.60 -2.40 -8.28
CA ASP A 140 -8.94 -1.10 -8.19
C ASP A 140 -9.93 0.04 -8.40
N ARG A 141 -10.46 0.15 -9.62
CA ARG A 141 -11.22 1.33 -10.06
C ARG A 141 -12.70 1.26 -9.71
N GLY A 142 -13.22 0.06 -9.52
CA GLY A 142 -14.62 -0.20 -9.18
C GLY A 142 -14.93 -0.07 -7.70
N VAL A 143 -13.94 -0.06 -6.81
CA VAL A 143 -14.07 -0.19 -5.34
C VAL A 143 -15.15 0.72 -4.71
N ARG A 144 -15.39 1.89 -5.27
CA ARG A 144 -16.39 2.82 -4.77
C ARG A 144 -17.83 2.36 -5.05
N ARG A 145 -18.04 1.61 -6.12
CA ARG A 145 -19.37 1.16 -6.59
C ARG A 145 -19.63 -0.31 -6.31
N ASP A 146 -18.59 -1.06 -6.05
CA ASP A 146 -18.65 -2.49 -5.76
C ASP A 146 -19.31 -2.71 -4.39
N PRO A 147 -20.45 -3.42 -4.33
CA PRO A 147 -21.17 -3.70 -3.09
C PRO A 147 -20.31 -4.45 -2.06
N LEU A 148 -19.36 -5.29 -2.49
CA LEU A 148 -18.44 -5.99 -1.60
C LEU A 148 -17.54 -4.98 -0.89
N PHE A 149 -16.90 -4.07 -1.63
CA PHE A 149 -16.00 -3.05 -1.04
C PHE A 149 -16.76 -2.04 -0.16
N GLN A 150 -18.03 -1.76 -0.46
CA GLN A 150 -18.87 -0.91 0.38
C GLN A 150 -19.11 -1.55 1.75
N LYS A 151 -19.27 -2.88 1.79
CA LYS A 151 -19.52 -3.67 3.00
C LYS A 151 -18.27 -4.22 3.64
N ALA A 152 -17.11 -4.12 2.99
CA ALA A 152 -15.87 -4.72 3.46
C ALA A 152 -15.54 -4.29 4.88
N THR A 153 -15.29 -5.25 5.74
CA THR A 153 -14.85 -5.07 7.13
C THR A 153 -13.33 -5.00 7.23
N ALA A 154 -12.64 -5.61 6.26
CA ALA A 154 -11.20 -5.57 6.13
C ALA A 154 -10.77 -5.24 4.70
N ILE A 155 -9.67 -4.50 4.56
CA ILE A 155 -9.06 -4.16 3.28
C ILE A 155 -7.58 -4.53 3.33
N ILE A 156 -7.13 -5.29 2.34
CA ILE A 156 -5.72 -5.52 2.05
C ILE A 156 -5.32 -4.58 0.92
N ASN A 157 -4.48 -3.62 1.22
CA ASN A 157 -4.07 -2.57 0.28
C ASN A 157 -2.73 -2.95 -0.36
N VAL A 158 -2.75 -3.27 -1.65
CA VAL A 158 -1.56 -3.72 -2.39
C VAL A 158 -1.35 -2.92 -3.66
N ARG A 159 -0.09 -2.49 -3.90
CA ARG A 159 0.30 -1.85 -5.15
C ARG A 159 1.80 -1.87 -5.38
N PRO A 160 2.25 -1.80 -6.64
CA PRO A 160 3.64 -1.54 -6.99
C PRO A 160 4.08 -0.12 -6.62
N GLY A 161 5.33 0.00 -6.13
CA GLY A 161 6.00 1.28 -5.95
C GLY A 161 6.41 1.88 -7.28
N ARG A 162 6.10 3.16 -7.49
CA ARG A 162 6.43 3.88 -8.73
C ARG A 162 6.51 5.38 -8.50
N THR A 163 7.14 6.07 -9.45
CA THR A 163 7.09 7.54 -9.51
C THR A 163 5.67 8.04 -9.79
N HIS A 164 5.41 9.26 -9.37
CA HIS A 164 4.15 9.94 -9.60
C HIS A 164 4.39 11.45 -9.71
N ASP A 165 3.82 12.10 -10.74
CA ASP A 165 4.11 13.50 -11.07
C ASP A 165 3.85 14.47 -9.91
N TRP A 166 2.69 14.35 -9.27
CA TRP A 166 2.30 15.29 -8.22
C TRP A 166 2.85 14.93 -6.84
N SER A 167 2.90 13.64 -6.49
CA SER A 167 3.31 13.20 -5.15
C SER A 167 4.75 12.70 -5.06
N GLY A 168 5.51 12.75 -6.15
CA GLY A 168 6.85 12.17 -6.25
C GLY A 168 6.84 10.64 -6.28
N ILE A 169 6.12 10.00 -5.37
CA ILE A 169 5.97 8.55 -5.29
C ILE A 169 4.49 8.14 -5.18
N GLY A 170 4.11 7.12 -5.94
CA GLY A 170 2.85 6.42 -5.79
C GLY A 170 3.04 5.18 -4.92
N GLY A 171 2.67 5.28 -3.66
CA GLY A 171 2.74 4.20 -2.66
C GLY A 171 1.37 3.84 -2.10
N CYS A 172 1.37 3.06 -1.02
CA CYS A 172 0.14 2.55 -0.39
C CYS A 172 -0.79 3.67 0.10
N ILE A 173 -0.25 4.83 0.53
CA ILE A 173 -1.07 5.97 0.95
C ILE A 173 -1.95 6.47 -0.20
N LYS A 174 -1.43 6.48 -1.44
CA LYS A 174 -2.16 6.97 -2.61
C LYS A 174 -3.14 5.95 -3.19
N ASN A 175 -2.92 4.65 -2.99
CA ASN A 175 -3.71 3.62 -3.65
C ASN A 175 -5.22 3.74 -3.37
N PRO A 176 -5.70 4.07 -2.16
CA PRO A 176 -7.11 4.24 -1.85
C PRO A 176 -7.79 5.43 -2.52
N ILE A 177 -7.10 6.24 -3.33
CA ILE A 177 -7.68 7.41 -4.01
C ILE A 177 -8.95 7.05 -4.83
N MET A 178 -9.07 5.79 -5.27
CA MET A 178 -10.21 5.31 -6.02
C MET A 178 -11.51 5.14 -5.19
N PHE A 179 -11.41 5.26 -3.86
CA PHE A 179 -12.61 5.37 -3.00
C PHE A 179 -13.23 6.77 -3.09
N SER A 180 -12.46 7.79 -3.49
CA SER A 180 -13.01 9.12 -3.73
C SER A 180 -13.96 9.16 -4.94
N PRO A 181 -15.04 9.93 -4.88
CA PRO A 181 -15.87 10.24 -6.04
C PRO A 181 -15.14 11.09 -7.08
N SER A 182 -14.15 11.88 -6.65
CA SER A 182 -13.33 12.77 -7.50
C SER A 182 -11.83 12.61 -7.18
N PRO A 183 -11.17 11.57 -7.71
CA PRO A 183 -9.73 11.37 -7.52
C PRO A 183 -8.85 12.55 -7.91
N PRO A 184 -9.18 13.37 -8.96
CA PRO A 184 -8.39 14.54 -9.31
C PRO A 184 -8.25 15.57 -8.20
N ASP A 185 -9.24 15.71 -7.31
CA ASP A 185 -9.23 16.70 -6.24
C ASP A 185 -8.12 16.48 -5.21
N TYR A 186 -7.57 15.26 -5.16
CA TYR A 186 -6.45 14.89 -4.28
C TYR A 186 -5.07 15.05 -4.92
N HIS A 187 -4.96 15.69 -6.09
CA HIS A 187 -3.68 15.91 -6.75
C HIS A 187 -3.04 17.28 -6.48
N PRO A 188 -3.82 18.38 -6.25
CA PRO A 188 -3.24 19.67 -5.92
C PRO A 188 -2.29 19.62 -4.72
N ASP A 189 -1.41 20.61 -4.63
CA ASP A 189 -0.44 20.78 -3.54
C ASP A 189 0.36 19.49 -3.23
N SER A 190 0.94 18.91 -4.28
CA SER A 190 1.73 17.67 -4.17
C SER A 190 0.97 16.51 -3.52
N CYS A 191 -0.35 16.46 -3.66
CA CYS A 191 -1.24 15.48 -3.05
C CYS A 191 -1.30 15.56 -1.51
N ALA A 192 -1.17 16.75 -0.94
CA ALA A 192 -1.16 16.93 0.53
C ALA A 192 -2.42 16.38 1.20
N ASP A 193 -3.58 16.50 0.54
CA ASP A 193 -4.87 16.08 1.10
C ASP A 193 -5.12 14.56 1.07
N LEU A 194 -4.22 13.76 0.49
CA LEU A 194 -4.38 12.29 0.48
C LEU A 194 -4.56 11.68 1.88
N ALA A 195 -4.00 12.29 2.90
CA ALA A 195 -4.15 11.82 4.27
C ALA A 195 -5.60 11.90 4.76
N THR A 196 -6.36 12.91 4.31
CA THR A 196 -7.76 13.10 4.70
C THR A 196 -8.67 12.01 4.13
N LEU A 197 -8.29 11.44 2.97
CA LEU A 197 -9.03 10.31 2.38
C LEU A 197 -9.12 9.11 3.32
N TRP A 198 -8.09 8.91 4.16
CA TRP A 198 -8.05 7.78 5.09
C TRP A 198 -9.02 7.95 6.26
N ASP A 199 -9.42 9.18 6.58
CA ASP A 199 -10.44 9.47 7.57
C ASP A 199 -11.85 9.34 6.95
N HIS A 200 -11.98 9.64 5.65
CA HIS A 200 -13.17 9.34 4.89
C HIS A 200 -13.27 7.83 4.63
N HIS A 201 -14.47 7.31 4.54
CA HIS A 201 -14.73 5.89 4.28
C HIS A 201 -14.21 4.92 5.36
N ASN A 202 -13.81 5.41 6.53
CA ASN A 202 -13.25 4.61 7.62
C ASN A 202 -12.08 3.72 7.17
N LEU A 203 -11.26 4.20 6.24
CA LEU A 203 -10.16 3.41 5.69
C LEU A 203 -9.11 3.08 6.75
N ARG A 204 -8.88 3.96 7.74
CA ARG A 204 -7.95 3.72 8.84
C ARG A 204 -8.29 2.44 9.61
N ASP A 205 -9.57 2.22 9.86
CA ASP A 205 -10.04 1.06 10.64
C ASP A 205 -10.13 -0.20 9.81
N ARG A 206 -10.43 -0.05 8.51
CA ARG A 206 -10.65 -1.16 7.58
C ARG A 206 -9.38 -1.68 6.93
N VAL A 207 -8.36 -0.84 6.69
CA VAL A 207 -7.10 -1.30 6.10
C VAL A 207 -6.26 -2.03 7.14
N LYS A 208 -6.22 -3.36 7.03
CA LYS A 208 -5.51 -4.24 7.97
C LYS A 208 -4.06 -4.47 7.58
N LEU A 209 -3.74 -4.40 6.28
CA LEU A 209 -2.39 -4.63 5.77
C LEU A 209 -2.11 -3.73 4.57
N ASN A 210 -0.88 -3.18 4.52
CA ASN A 210 -0.35 -2.47 3.37
C ASN A 210 0.83 -3.24 2.78
N ILE A 211 0.75 -3.62 1.51
CA ILE A 211 1.79 -4.33 0.77
C ILE A 211 2.31 -3.44 -0.34
N LEU A 212 3.55 -2.98 -0.21
CA LEU A 212 4.24 -2.24 -1.27
C LEU A 212 5.14 -3.19 -2.06
N LEU A 213 4.78 -3.44 -3.31
CA LEU A 213 5.53 -4.31 -4.19
C LEU A 213 6.69 -3.54 -4.81
N MET A 214 7.91 -3.99 -4.54
CA MET A 214 9.15 -3.40 -5.07
C MET A 214 9.92 -4.41 -5.93
N LEU A 215 9.21 -5.36 -6.56
CA LEU A 215 9.81 -6.39 -7.42
C LEU A 215 10.42 -5.77 -8.69
N SER A 216 9.69 -4.87 -9.33
CA SER A 216 10.11 -4.07 -10.49
C SER A 216 9.70 -2.63 -10.28
N PRO A 217 10.30 -1.89 -9.31
CA PRO A 217 9.89 -0.52 -9.04
C PRO A 217 10.20 0.36 -10.24
N GLN A 218 9.24 1.24 -10.56
CA GLN A 218 9.45 2.22 -11.62
C GLN A 218 10.12 3.47 -11.06
N PHE A 219 11.24 3.85 -11.66
CA PHE A 219 11.91 5.13 -11.45
C PHE A 219 11.86 5.96 -12.73
N HIS A 220 11.58 7.24 -12.58
CA HIS A 220 11.57 8.16 -13.70
C HIS A 220 12.07 9.52 -13.26
N SER A 221 13.02 10.10 -14.01
CA SER A 221 13.54 11.43 -13.74
C SER A 221 12.66 12.53 -14.34
N THR A 222 11.94 12.20 -15.41
CA THR A 222 11.09 13.16 -16.14
C THR A 222 9.84 12.45 -16.63
N GLY A 223 8.71 12.78 -16.04
CA GLY A 223 7.43 12.18 -16.41
C GLY A 223 7.17 10.80 -15.80
N PRO A 224 5.93 10.46 -15.64
CA PRO A 224 5.52 9.36 -14.78
C PRO A 224 5.51 8.00 -15.43
N HIS A 225 5.74 7.86 -16.74
CA HIS A 225 5.10 6.74 -17.42
C HIS A 225 5.88 6.08 -18.54
N SER A 226 7.15 6.41 -18.76
CA SER A 226 7.99 5.67 -19.70
C SER A 226 8.96 4.75 -18.97
N TYR A 227 9.17 3.57 -19.52
CA TYR A 227 10.14 2.57 -19.10
C TYR A 227 11.31 2.56 -20.08
#